data_754042693788d59a19386e0a22ce0629
#
_entry.id   754042693788d59a19386e0a22ce0629
#
_cell.length_a   1.000
_cell.length_b   1.000
_cell.length_c   1.000
_cell.angle_alpha   90.00
_cell.angle_beta   90.00
_cell.angle_gamma   90.00
#
_symmetry.space_group_name_H-M   'P 1'
#
loop_
_entity.id
_entity.type
_entity.pdbx_description
1 polymer ?
#
loop_
_entity_poly.entity_id
_entity_poly.type
_entity_poly.pdbx_seq_one_letter_code
_entity_poly.pdbx_strand_id
1 'polypeptide(L)'
;MTVIAGGTPAAPSQQSSNKPGSDKQSTSTQGSTKQRSHEQSINGAPSGAAAPRSPSAAPAPFISRDPEARLEALFDPGSVRLLTPHDSSGEVAALGTIDGMTAVAFASDPRVQGGAMGSEGCAAIVAAYDEALAQGAPVIGLWHSGGARLREGVESLHAVGTVFAAMTRASGKIPQISVVLGPAAGGAAYGPALTDIVILSDHGRIFVTGPDVVRSVTGEDVDMARLGGPEPHSRRSGVVHLVAATDADALGQARRVALLLGEQGVVDADLLAGKDGAELDQLLPESRRRAYDVHPLLAGLLDAPGIELHPRWAPNVVTMLGRLAGRTVGIVANNPLRLGGCLDATSAEKAARFVRMCDAFGVPLVVVVDVPGYLPGVGQEWDGVVRRGAKLLHAFAEATVPRVTLVTRKSYGGAYIAMNSRALGATRVFAWPGAEIAVMGAVAAVRVLHRRALADVPPAQLQEVEARLAEEHEREAGGLERARALGVIDEVIEPATTREALARAIAAAPQVRGQHGNIPL
;
A
#
# COMPACT_ATOMS: atom_id res chain seq x y z
N MET A 1 -10.96 18.71 49.44
CA MET A 1 -10.65 20.12 49.66
C MET A 1 -10.08 20.63 48.34
N THR A 2 -10.64 21.46 47.54
CA THR A 2 -11.64 22.51 47.63
C THR A 2 -12.32 22.62 46.29
N VAL A 3 -13.63 22.71 46.30
CA VAL A 3 -14.55 22.98 45.17
C VAL A 3 -14.44 24.46 44.84
N ILE A 4 -14.42 24.84 43.57
CA ILE A 4 -15.03 26.10 43.11
C ILE A 4 -15.69 25.84 41.74
N ALA A 5 -16.96 26.21 41.71
CA ALA A 5 -17.89 26.14 40.60
C ALA A 5 -17.87 27.40 39.72
N GLY A 6 -18.38 27.26 38.50
CA GLY A 6 -19.26 28.28 37.92
C GLY A 6 -18.74 29.00 36.66
N GLY A 7 -19.49 28.93 35.57
CA GLY A 7 -19.48 29.91 34.53
C GLY A 7 -19.75 29.42 33.11
N THR A 8 -21.03 29.23 32.76
CA THR A 8 -21.53 29.22 31.39
C THR A 8 -21.61 30.65 30.83
N PRO A 9 -21.27 30.92 29.59
CA PRO A 9 -21.86 32.03 28.87
C PRO A 9 -22.68 31.58 27.65
N ALA A 10 -23.77 32.36 27.51
CA ALA A 10 -24.87 32.25 26.59
C ALA A 10 -24.53 32.50 25.11
N ALA A 11 -25.39 31.98 24.25
CA ALA A 11 -25.46 32.26 22.81
C ALA A 11 -25.90 33.70 22.52
N PRO A 12 -25.53 34.31 21.40
CA PRO A 12 -26.26 35.45 20.84
C PRO A 12 -27.15 35.07 19.64
N SER A 13 -28.27 35.70 19.67
CA SER A 13 -29.47 35.71 18.85
C SER A 13 -29.25 36.06 17.37
N GLN A 14 -30.16 35.52 16.55
CA GLN A 14 -30.47 35.89 15.16
C GLN A 14 -30.98 37.34 15.05
N GLN A 15 -30.60 38.00 13.96
CA GLN A 15 -31.39 39.07 13.36
C GLN A 15 -31.44 38.95 11.84
N SER A 16 -32.67 38.87 11.35
CA SER A 16 -33.13 38.94 9.98
C SER A 16 -33.16 40.37 9.45
N SER A 17 -32.88 40.60 8.16
CA SER A 17 -33.64 41.60 7.38
C SER A 17 -33.40 41.43 5.84
N ASN A 18 -34.45 41.08 5.16
CA ASN A 18 -35.05 41.66 3.96
C ASN A 18 -34.25 41.95 2.67
N LYS A 19 -34.80 41.33 1.60
CA LYS A 19 -34.80 41.72 0.17
C LYS A 19 -35.49 43.08 -0.08
N PRO A 20 -35.42 43.75 -1.28
CA PRO A 20 -35.88 43.24 -2.57
C PRO A 20 -35.02 43.67 -3.79
N GLY A 21 -35.00 42.92 -4.84
CA GLY A 21 -35.66 42.85 -6.12
C GLY A 21 -35.34 43.91 -7.16
N SER A 22 -34.92 43.48 -8.38
CA SER A 22 -35.49 43.98 -9.65
C SER A 22 -34.90 43.23 -10.86
N ASP A 23 -35.81 42.85 -11.72
CA ASP A 23 -35.67 42.29 -13.07
C ASP A 23 -34.82 43.16 -14.04
N LYS A 24 -34.20 42.50 -14.99
CA LYS A 24 -34.37 42.84 -16.44
C LYS A 24 -33.82 41.76 -17.36
N GLN A 25 -34.72 41.32 -18.25
CA GLN A 25 -34.50 40.55 -19.48
C GLN A 25 -33.67 41.32 -20.52
N SER A 26 -32.92 40.59 -21.35
CA SER A 26 -32.97 40.69 -22.84
C SER A 26 -31.94 39.73 -23.47
N THR A 27 -32.41 38.71 -24.17
CA THR A 27 -32.43 38.47 -25.64
C THR A 27 -31.10 38.24 -26.35
N SER A 28 -30.96 36.98 -26.76
CA SER A 28 -30.51 36.41 -28.05
C SER A 28 -29.41 37.07 -28.88
N THR A 29 -28.42 36.24 -29.28
CA THR A 29 -28.22 36.00 -30.75
C THR A 29 -27.30 34.79 -30.98
N GLN A 30 -27.72 33.97 -31.93
CA GLN A 30 -27.02 32.82 -32.49
C GLN A 30 -25.77 33.23 -33.27
N GLY A 31 -24.74 32.41 -33.22
CA GLY A 31 -23.57 32.51 -34.11
C GLY A 31 -22.97 31.12 -34.35
N SER A 32 -23.53 30.44 -35.33
CA SER A 32 -23.02 29.19 -35.91
C SER A 32 -21.73 29.46 -36.70
N THR A 33 -20.67 28.71 -36.41
CA THR A 33 -19.55 28.57 -37.35
C THR A 33 -19.11 27.11 -37.42
N LYS A 34 -19.46 26.51 -38.55
CA LYS A 34 -18.94 25.22 -39.04
C LYS A 34 -17.44 25.35 -39.31
N GLN A 35 -16.64 24.43 -38.83
CA GLN A 35 -15.35 24.14 -39.43
C GLN A 35 -15.23 22.65 -39.76
N ARG A 36 -14.87 22.43 -41.01
CA ARG A 36 -14.84 21.18 -41.77
C ARG A 36 -13.68 20.29 -41.34
N SER A 37 -13.96 19.00 -41.25
CA SER A 37 -13.06 17.87 -41.30
C SER A 37 -12.19 17.87 -42.56
N HIS A 38 -10.88 17.63 -42.38
CA HIS A 38 -10.02 17.13 -43.44
C HIS A 38 -9.55 15.72 -43.03
N GLU A 39 -10.16 14.72 -43.66
CA GLU A 39 -9.62 13.36 -43.75
C GLU A 39 -8.44 13.36 -44.72
N GLN A 40 -7.30 12.87 -44.28
CA GLN A 40 -6.28 12.34 -45.19
C GLN A 40 -6.01 10.87 -44.84
N SER A 41 -6.50 10.05 -45.73
CA SER A 41 -6.22 8.63 -45.90
C SER A 41 -4.74 8.44 -46.24
N ILE A 42 -4.02 7.61 -45.47
CA ILE A 42 -2.79 6.96 -45.92
C ILE A 42 -2.94 5.45 -45.66
N ASN A 43 -3.09 4.72 -46.74
CA ASN A 43 -2.98 3.27 -46.84
C ASN A 43 -1.54 2.82 -46.66
N GLY A 44 -1.34 1.67 -45.99
CA GLY A 44 -0.08 0.95 -46.01
C GLY A 44 0.10 0.03 -44.85
N ALA A 45 -0.51 -1.17 -44.89
CA ALA A 45 -0.12 -2.30 -44.02
C ALA A 45 1.13 -3.00 -44.58
N PRO A 46 1.93 -3.64 -43.68
CA PRO A 46 2.07 -5.07 -43.89
C PRO A 46 1.77 -5.89 -42.64
N SER A 47 1.16 -7.03 -42.90
CA SER A 47 0.84 -8.11 -41.98
C SER A 47 2.07 -8.57 -41.19
N GLY A 48 2.03 -8.40 -39.87
CA GLY A 48 2.93 -9.05 -38.92
C GLY A 48 2.23 -10.26 -38.33
N ALA A 49 2.87 -11.41 -38.47
CA ALA A 49 2.42 -12.71 -38.00
C ALA A 49 2.01 -12.70 -36.53
N ALA A 50 0.83 -13.19 -36.22
CA ALA A 50 0.37 -13.44 -34.86
C ALA A 50 1.29 -14.45 -34.17
N ALA A 51 1.87 -14.08 -33.06
CA ALA A 51 2.56 -15.00 -32.18
C ALA A 51 1.60 -16.13 -31.72
N PRO A 52 2.08 -17.38 -31.61
CA PRO A 52 1.24 -18.50 -31.20
C PRO A 52 0.70 -18.25 -29.79
N ARG A 53 -0.62 -18.29 -29.64
CA ARG A 53 -1.29 -18.30 -28.33
C ARG A 53 -0.81 -19.55 -27.59
N SER A 54 -0.23 -19.35 -26.41
CA SER A 54 0.05 -20.44 -25.46
C SER A 54 -1.21 -21.26 -25.24
N PRO A 55 -1.10 -22.60 -25.07
CA PRO A 55 -2.26 -23.43 -24.86
C PRO A 55 -3.05 -22.93 -23.65
N SER A 56 -4.36 -22.75 -23.85
CA SER A 56 -5.33 -22.39 -22.82
C SER A 56 -5.12 -23.30 -21.61
N ALA A 57 -4.65 -22.75 -20.50
CA ALA A 57 -4.72 -23.42 -19.21
C ALA A 57 -6.18 -23.80 -18.97
N ALA A 58 -6.42 -25.03 -18.54
CA ALA A 58 -7.75 -25.50 -18.14
C ALA A 58 -8.35 -24.47 -17.16
N PRO A 59 -9.66 -24.14 -17.25
CA PRO A 59 -10.27 -23.22 -16.32
C PRO A 59 -9.99 -23.70 -14.90
N ALA A 60 -9.44 -22.83 -14.05
CA ALA A 60 -9.19 -23.14 -12.66
C ALA A 60 -10.50 -23.62 -12.01
N PRO A 61 -10.46 -24.64 -11.15
CA PRO A 61 -11.67 -25.23 -10.60
C PRO A 61 -12.47 -24.15 -9.87
N PHE A 62 -13.76 -24.06 -10.17
CA PHE A 62 -14.70 -23.19 -9.48
C PHE A 62 -14.73 -23.61 -8.00
N ILE A 63 -14.34 -22.72 -7.10
CA ILE A 63 -14.44 -22.98 -5.66
C ILE A 63 -15.92 -22.86 -5.27
N SER A 64 -16.43 -23.89 -4.61
CA SER A 64 -17.80 -23.95 -4.10
C SER A 64 -18.16 -22.69 -3.30
N ARG A 65 -19.45 -22.31 -3.30
CA ARG A 65 -19.97 -21.29 -2.39
C ARG A 65 -20.22 -21.80 -0.97
N ASP A 66 -20.03 -23.11 -0.77
CA ASP A 66 -20.08 -23.75 0.53
C ASP A 66 -18.95 -23.26 1.43
N PRO A 67 -19.21 -22.76 2.64
CA PRO A 67 -18.17 -22.23 3.52
C PRO A 67 -17.19 -23.29 3.99
N GLU A 68 -17.63 -24.53 4.24
CA GLU A 68 -16.72 -25.63 4.62
C GLU A 68 -15.78 -25.98 3.48
N ALA A 69 -16.29 -26.10 2.25
CA ALA A 69 -15.45 -26.36 1.09
C ALA A 69 -14.44 -25.22 0.82
N ARG A 70 -14.78 -23.98 1.15
CA ARG A 70 -13.86 -22.84 1.08
C ARG A 70 -12.78 -22.91 2.16
N LEU A 71 -13.13 -23.32 3.38
CA LEU A 71 -12.17 -23.54 4.47
C LEU A 71 -11.23 -24.71 4.16
N GLU A 72 -11.75 -25.83 3.62
CA GLU A 72 -10.95 -26.95 3.16
C GLU A 72 -9.98 -26.57 2.03
N ALA A 73 -10.38 -25.68 1.12
CA ALA A 73 -9.52 -25.17 0.06
C ALA A 73 -8.45 -24.16 0.57
N LEU A 74 -8.71 -23.49 1.69
CA LEU A 74 -7.77 -22.58 2.33
C LEU A 74 -6.71 -23.30 3.14
N PHE A 75 -7.09 -24.29 3.94
CA PHE A 75 -6.23 -25.00 4.87
C PHE A 75 -5.55 -26.22 4.25
N ASP A 76 -4.62 -26.81 4.96
CA ASP A 76 -3.98 -28.06 4.57
C ASP A 76 -4.99 -29.21 4.64
N PRO A 77 -4.92 -30.20 3.74
CA PRO A 77 -5.86 -31.31 3.69
C PRO A 77 -5.98 -32.03 5.04
N GLY A 78 -7.22 -32.16 5.54
CA GLY A 78 -7.53 -32.86 6.78
C GLY A 78 -7.17 -32.12 8.07
N SER A 79 -6.73 -30.84 7.99
CA SER A 79 -6.41 -30.04 9.18
C SER A 79 -7.59 -29.23 9.71
N VAL A 80 -8.68 -29.10 8.95
CA VAL A 80 -9.83 -28.27 9.31
C VAL A 80 -10.54 -28.81 10.55
N ARG A 81 -10.69 -27.98 11.54
CA ARG A 81 -11.50 -28.23 12.75
C ARG A 81 -12.48 -27.08 12.95
N LEU A 82 -13.76 -27.37 12.81
CA LEU A 82 -14.79 -26.35 13.02
C LEU A 82 -14.78 -25.88 14.47
N LEU A 83 -14.87 -24.57 14.66
CA LEU A 83 -15.02 -23.89 15.96
C LEU A 83 -16.50 -23.58 16.22
N THR A 84 -17.28 -23.38 15.17
CA THR A 84 -18.72 -23.13 15.23
C THR A 84 -19.45 -24.08 14.27
N PRO A 85 -20.73 -24.42 14.54
CA PRO A 85 -21.48 -25.26 13.64
C PRO A 85 -21.76 -24.56 12.30
N HIS A 86 -21.90 -25.36 11.23
CA HIS A 86 -22.44 -24.88 9.98
C HIS A 86 -23.96 -25.00 10.02
N ASP A 87 -24.65 -23.91 10.24
CA ASP A 87 -26.09 -23.83 10.46
C ASP A 87 -26.72 -22.61 9.80
N SER A 88 -27.92 -22.24 10.24
CA SER A 88 -28.68 -21.07 9.74
C SER A 88 -28.07 -19.73 10.12
N SER A 89 -26.99 -19.69 10.93
CA SER A 89 -26.25 -18.46 11.22
C SER A 89 -25.62 -17.84 9.98
N GLY A 90 -25.22 -18.71 9.03
CA GLY A 90 -24.62 -18.32 7.76
C GLY A 90 -23.14 -17.95 7.86
N GLU A 91 -22.49 -18.19 9.01
CA GLU A 91 -21.05 -17.98 9.22
C GLU A 91 -20.44 -19.19 9.90
N VAL A 92 -19.30 -19.65 9.42
CA VAL A 92 -18.58 -20.81 9.94
C VAL A 92 -17.16 -20.40 10.30
N ALA A 93 -16.75 -20.65 11.53
CA ALA A 93 -15.39 -20.46 12.01
C ALA A 93 -14.67 -21.80 12.12
N ALA A 94 -13.39 -21.83 11.76
CA ALA A 94 -12.54 -23.00 11.84
C ALA A 94 -11.09 -22.67 12.20
N LEU A 95 -10.43 -23.63 12.80
CA LEU A 95 -8.99 -23.67 12.99
C LEU A 95 -8.42 -24.72 12.05
N GLY A 96 -7.24 -24.46 11.48
CA GLY A 96 -6.53 -25.38 10.62
C GLY A 96 -5.06 -25.00 10.50
N THR A 97 -4.37 -25.63 9.54
CA THR A 97 -2.97 -25.29 9.25
C THR A 97 -2.79 -24.80 7.82
N ILE A 98 -1.75 -23.99 7.61
CA ILE A 98 -1.28 -23.54 6.30
C ILE A 98 0.21 -23.89 6.22
N ASP A 99 0.57 -24.88 5.40
CA ASP A 99 1.92 -25.45 5.35
C ASP A 99 2.48 -25.78 6.74
N GLY A 100 1.61 -26.33 7.63
CA GLY A 100 1.91 -26.69 9.01
C GLY A 100 1.73 -25.56 10.04
N MET A 101 1.69 -24.30 9.64
CA MET A 101 1.46 -23.16 10.53
C MET A 101 -0.01 -23.09 10.95
N THR A 102 -0.28 -22.96 12.26
CA THR A 102 -1.64 -22.75 12.77
C THR A 102 -2.24 -21.44 12.25
N ALA A 103 -3.47 -21.49 11.77
CA ALA A 103 -4.25 -20.32 11.37
C ALA A 103 -5.74 -20.52 11.71
N VAL A 104 -6.45 -19.43 11.91
CA VAL A 104 -7.90 -19.42 12.13
C VAL A 104 -8.57 -18.75 10.93
N ALA A 105 -9.73 -19.25 10.53
CA ALA A 105 -10.51 -18.61 9.49
C ALA A 105 -12.00 -18.60 9.82
N PHE A 106 -12.74 -17.71 9.18
CA PHE A 106 -14.18 -17.76 9.09
C PHE A 106 -14.63 -17.60 7.64
N ALA A 107 -15.78 -18.14 7.31
CA ALA A 107 -16.34 -18.09 5.96
C ALA A 107 -17.83 -17.80 5.99
N SER A 108 -18.28 -16.84 5.18
CA SER A 108 -19.68 -16.52 4.97
C SER A 108 -20.32 -17.52 4.00
N ASP A 109 -21.53 -17.99 4.31
CA ASP A 109 -22.38 -18.78 3.43
C ASP A 109 -23.38 -17.91 2.65
N PRO A 110 -23.13 -17.60 1.39
CA PRO A 110 -24.03 -16.78 0.60
C PRO A 110 -25.38 -17.44 0.28
N ARG A 111 -25.52 -18.75 0.53
CA ARG A 111 -26.77 -19.50 0.36
C ARG A 111 -27.76 -19.16 1.49
N VAL A 112 -27.26 -18.71 2.64
CA VAL A 112 -28.06 -18.27 3.78
C VAL A 112 -28.27 -16.76 3.68
N GLN A 113 -29.46 -16.32 3.25
CA GLN A 113 -29.85 -14.90 3.12
C GLN A 113 -28.81 -14.00 2.39
N GLY A 114 -28.13 -14.54 1.38
CA GLY A 114 -27.09 -13.80 0.64
C GLY A 114 -25.83 -13.51 1.47
N GLY A 115 -25.56 -14.32 2.50
CA GLY A 115 -24.46 -14.09 3.45
C GLY A 115 -24.70 -12.90 4.40
N ALA A 116 -25.95 -12.49 4.60
CA ALA A 116 -26.26 -11.40 5.52
C ALA A 116 -25.94 -11.78 6.97
N MET A 117 -25.22 -10.91 7.66
CA MET A 117 -24.71 -11.13 9.01
C MET A 117 -25.80 -10.85 10.04
N GLY A 118 -26.21 -11.90 10.76
CA GLY A 118 -27.10 -11.83 11.92
C GLY A 118 -26.32 -11.94 13.23
N SER A 119 -27.02 -11.89 14.34
CA SER A 119 -26.41 -11.93 15.68
C SER A 119 -25.58 -13.19 15.92
N GLU A 120 -26.10 -14.37 15.54
CA GLU A 120 -25.40 -15.66 15.69
C GLU A 120 -24.17 -15.75 14.77
N GLY A 121 -24.30 -15.33 13.50
CA GLY A 121 -23.17 -15.31 12.55
C GLY A 121 -22.06 -14.35 13.00
N CYS A 122 -22.42 -13.16 13.50
CA CYS A 122 -21.44 -12.24 14.08
C CYS A 122 -20.73 -12.85 15.31
N ALA A 123 -21.45 -13.62 16.15
CA ALA A 123 -20.84 -14.33 17.27
C ALA A 123 -19.81 -15.39 16.80
N ALA A 124 -20.09 -16.09 15.69
CA ALA A 124 -19.14 -17.02 15.09
C ALA A 124 -17.86 -16.31 14.60
N ILE A 125 -17.99 -15.14 13.96
CA ILE A 125 -16.83 -14.33 13.57
C ILE A 125 -16.03 -13.88 14.80
N VAL A 126 -16.69 -13.40 15.86
CA VAL A 126 -16.04 -13.00 17.12
C VAL A 126 -15.29 -14.18 17.74
N ALA A 127 -15.88 -15.38 17.75
CA ALA A 127 -15.23 -16.60 18.24
C ALA A 127 -13.94 -16.94 17.44
N ALA A 128 -13.94 -16.75 16.11
CA ALA A 128 -12.74 -16.89 15.30
C ALA A 128 -11.63 -15.91 15.73
N TYR A 129 -11.97 -14.65 15.98
CA TYR A 129 -11.00 -13.67 16.45
C TYR A 129 -10.47 -13.97 17.86
N ASP A 130 -11.33 -14.42 18.76
CA ASP A 130 -10.94 -14.76 20.13
C ASP A 130 -10.01 -15.99 20.13
N GLU A 131 -10.30 -17.03 19.33
CA GLU A 131 -9.42 -18.18 19.15
C GLU A 131 -8.07 -17.78 18.52
N ALA A 132 -8.09 -16.97 17.44
CA ALA A 132 -6.88 -16.50 16.79
C ALA A 132 -5.98 -15.70 17.74
N LEU A 133 -6.56 -14.84 18.58
CA LEU A 133 -5.83 -14.12 19.63
C LEU A 133 -5.26 -15.05 20.70
N ALA A 134 -6.01 -16.09 21.11
CA ALA A 134 -5.56 -17.06 22.08
C ALA A 134 -4.38 -17.90 21.56
N GLN A 135 -4.40 -18.24 20.27
CA GLN A 135 -3.33 -19.00 19.60
C GLN A 135 -2.15 -18.12 19.15
N GLY A 136 -2.30 -16.79 19.11
CA GLY A 136 -1.34 -15.89 18.47
C GLY A 136 -1.21 -16.13 16.97
N ALA A 137 -2.25 -16.67 16.33
CA ALA A 137 -2.26 -17.12 14.96
C ALA A 137 -2.90 -16.09 14.00
N PRO A 138 -2.54 -16.07 12.70
CA PRO A 138 -3.25 -15.28 11.71
C PRO A 138 -4.73 -15.62 11.64
N VAL A 139 -5.59 -14.61 11.41
CA VAL A 139 -7.02 -14.80 11.13
C VAL A 139 -7.33 -14.42 9.69
N ILE A 140 -8.07 -15.29 8.98
CA ILE A 140 -8.42 -15.14 7.57
C ILE A 140 -9.94 -15.12 7.42
N GLY A 141 -10.51 -14.00 6.97
CA GLY A 141 -11.94 -13.87 6.69
C GLY A 141 -12.25 -14.13 5.22
N LEU A 142 -13.11 -15.09 4.92
CA LEU A 142 -13.60 -15.39 3.57
C LEU A 142 -14.99 -14.74 3.37
N TRP A 143 -14.98 -13.50 2.90
CA TRP A 143 -16.16 -12.64 2.84
C TRP A 143 -17.03 -12.89 1.61
N HIS A 144 -18.34 -13.05 1.85
CA HIS A 144 -19.37 -13.02 0.82
C HIS A 144 -20.69 -12.63 1.47
N SER A 145 -20.94 -11.33 1.67
CA SER A 145 -22.01 -10.87 2.54
C SER A 145 -22.77 -9.67 1.97
N GLY A 146 -24.09 -9.76 2.02
CA GLY A 146 -25.00 -8.66 1.70
C GLY A 146 -25.11 -7.56 2.76
N GLY A 147 -24.38 -7.69 3.89
CA GLY A 147 -24.42 -6.75 5.01
C GLY A 147 -25.23 -7.27 6.20
N ALA A 148 -25.71 -6.38 7.06
CA ALA A 148 -26.50 -6.75 8.23
C ALA A 148 -27.87 -7.36 7.84
N ARG A 149 -28.35 -8.35 8.59
CA ARG A 149 -29.69 -8.96 8.37
C ARG A 149 -30.80 -7.97 8.66
N LEU A 150 -31.51 -7.53 7.62
CA LEU A 150 -32.57 -6.54 7.74
C LEU A 150 -33.70 -6.98 8.68
N ARG A 151 -34.00 -8.28 8.74
CA ARG A 151 -35.07 -8.83 9.60
C ARG A 151 -34.76 -8.74 11.09
N GLU A 152 -33.48 -8.75 11.47
CA GLU A 152 -33.04 -8.61 12.86
C GLU A 152 -32.87 -7.13 13.26
N GLY A 153 -32.94 -6.20 12.30
CA GLY A 153 -32.96 -4.77 12.57
C GLY A 153 -31.73 -4.27 13.35
N VAL A 154 -32.01 -3.57 14.47
CA VAL A 154 -30.94 -2.99 15.31
C VAL A 154 -30.06 -4.05 15.98
N GLU A 155 -30.58 -5.25 16.19
CA GLU A 155 -29.85 -6.35 16.82
C GLU A 155 -28.68 -6.80 15.94
N SER A 156 -28.90 -6.99 14.62
CA SER A 156 -27.82 -7.31 13.70
C SER A 156 -26.81 -6.16 13.55
N LEU A 157 -27.25 -4.89 13.62
CA LEU A 157 -26.33 -3.75 13.61
C LEU A 157 -25.43 -3.73 14.85
N HIS A 158 -25.99 -4.03 16.03
CA HIS A 158 -25.22 -4.16 17.26
C HIS A 158 -24.20 -5.30 17.15
N ALA A 159 -24.62 -6.46 16.63
CA ALA A 159 -23.76 -7.61 16.44
C ALA A 159 -22.61 -7.34 15.45
N VAL A 160 -22.85 -6.66 14.34
CA VAL A 160 -21.77 -6.19 13.43
C VAL A 160 -20.79 -5.29 14.16
N GLY A 161 -21.27 -4.43 15.06
CA GLY A 161 -20.41 -3.60 15.92
C GLY A 161 -19.48 -4.44 16.80
N THR A 162 -19.93 -5.59 17.33
CA THR A 162 -19.07 -6.49 18.12
C THR A 162 -17.96 -7.14 17.28
N VAL A 163 -18.24 -7.45 16.00
CA VAL A 163 -17.20 -7.91 15.04
C VAL A 163 -16.13 -6.85 14.87
N PHE A 164 -16.49 -5.59 14.62
CA PHE A 164 -15.50 -4.51 14.46
C PHE A 164 -14.69 -4.30 15.74
N ALA A 165 -15.28 -4.44 16.91
CA ALA A 165 -14.56 -4.39 18.18
C ALA A 165 -13.57 -5.55 18.32
N ALA A 166 -13.92 -6.78 17.90
CA ALA A 166 -13.02 -7.92 17.90
C ALA A 166 -11.84 -7.72 16.94
N MET A 167 -12.11 -7.26 15.71
CA MET A 167 -11.09 -6.90 14.72
C MET A 167 -10.12 -5.84 15.25
N THR A 168 -10.64 -4.81 15.90
CA THR A 168 -9.82 -3.75 16.50
C THR A 168 -8.96 -4.27 17.67
N ARG A 169 -9.49 -5.17 18.51
CA ARG A 169 -8.69 -5.83 19.57
C ARG A 169 -7.53 -6.66 19.01
N ALA A 170 -7.71 -7.26 17.83
CA ALA A 170 -6.70 -8.06 17.14
C ALA A 170 -5.66 -7.22 16.39
N SER A 171 -5.99 -5.95 16.04
CA SER A 171 -5.14 -5.04 15.27
C SER A 171 -3.75 -4.91 15.88
N GLY A 172 -2.73 -5.15 15.07
CA GLY A 172 -1.32 -5.12 15.46
C GLY A 172 -0.86 -6.26 16.37
N LYS A 173 -1.75 -7.16 16.80
CA LYS A 173 -1.39 -8.32 17.64
C LYS A 173 -1.21 -9.59 16.82
N ILE A 174 -2.12 -9.86 15.91
CA ILE A 174 -2.10 -10.98 14.97
C ILE A 174 -2.40 -10.49 13.55
N PRO A 175 -1.85 -11.10 12.50
CA PRO A 175 -2.16 -10.75 11.12
C PRO A 175 -3.63 -11.02 10.79
N GLN A 176 -4.30 -10.04 10.18
CA GLN A 176 -5.68 -10.10 9.75
C GLN A 176 -5.76 -10.01 8.22
N ILE A 177 -6.26 -11.05 7.57
CA ILE A 177 -6.32 -11.14 6.10
C ILE A 177 -7.78 -11.30 5.68
N SER A 178 -8.26 -10.42 4.82
CA SER A 178 -9.60 -10.52 4.21
C SER A 178 -9.50 -10.98 2.77
N VAL A 179 -10.22 -12.04 2.44
CA VAL A 179 -10.40 -12.55 1.07
C VAL A 179 -11.85 -12.32 0.68
N VAL A 180 -12.10 -11.46 -0.28
CA VAL A 180 -13.45 -11.08 -0.70
C VAL A 180 -13.80 -11.87 -1.97
N LEU A 181 -14.67 -12.87 -1.83
CA LEU A 181 -15.03 -13.85 -2.85
C LEU A 181 -16.39 -13.56 -3.53
N GLY A 182 -17.06 -12.51 -3.11
CA GLY A 182 -18.34 -12.05 -3.64
C GLY A 182 -18.65 -10.65 -3.16
N PRO A 183 -19.91 -10.19 -3.15
CA PRO A 183 -20.27 -8.92 -2.55
C PRO A 183 -19.91 -8.86 -1.07
N ALA A 184 -19.35 -7.75 -0.63
CA ALA A 184 -19.19 -7.31 0.75
C ALA A 184 -19.80 -5.92 0.85
N ALA A 185 -21.06 -5.86 1.31
CA ALA A 185 -21.88 -4.65 1.25
C ALA A 185 -22.22 -4.11 2.66
N GLY A 186 -22.46 -2.81 2.76
CA GLY A 186 -22.85 -2.17 4.02
C GLY A 186 -21.82 -2.39 5.14
N GLY A 187 -22.26 -2.93 6.27
CA GLY A 187 -21.38 -3.29 7.39
C GLY A 187 -20.24 -4.25 6.97
N ALA A 188 -20.56 -5.23 6.12
CA ALA A 188 -19.56 -6.18 5.60
C ALA A 188 -18.47 -5.52 4.73
N ALA A 189 -18.69 -4.32 4.20
CA ALA A 189 -17.64 -3.59 3.45
C ALA A 189 -16.54 -3.05 4.36
N TYR A 190 -16.88 -2.68 5.57
CA TYR A 190 -15.92 -2.16 6.55
C TYR A 190 -15.08 -3.26 7.19
N GLY A 191 -15.59 -4.51 7.29
CA GLY A 191 -14.81 -5.63 7.79
C GLY A 191 -13.48 -5.76 7.07
N PRO A 192 -13.43 -6.02 5.75
CA PRO A 192 -12.17 -6.07 5.00
C PRO A 192 -11.29 -4.82 5.18
N ALA A 193 -11.89 -3.63 5.19
CA ALA A 193 -11.14 -2.37 5.32
C ALA A 193 -10.43 -2.22 6.69
N LEU A 194 -10.91 -2.90 7.74
CA LEU A 194 -10.29 -2.91 9.07
C LEU A 194 -9.12 -3.89 9.18
N THR A 195 -8.95 -4.83 8.23
CA THR A 195 -7.87 -5.82 8.26
C THR A 195 -6.56 -5.28 7.69
N ASP A 196 -5.47 -6.01 7.91
CA ASP A 196 -4.15 -5.62 7.43
C ASP A 196 -4.01 -5.77 5.92
N ILE A 197 -4.53 -6.86 5.37
CA ILE A 197 -4.45 -7.19 3.94
C ILE A 197 -5.84 -7.54 3.40
N VAL A 198 -6.19 -6.93 2.27
CA VAL A 198 -7.43 -7.20 1.52
C VAL A 198 -7.07 -7.79 0.17
N ILE A 199 -7.56 -8.99 -0.09
CA ILE A 199 -7.44 -9.71 -1.36
C ILE A 199 -8.81 -9.78 -2.00
N LEU A 200 -8.94 -9.25 -3.21
CA LEU A 200 -10.21 -9.22 -3.93
C LEU A 200 -10.15 -10.18 -5.12
N SER A 201 -11.02 -11.20 -5.14
CA SER A 201 -11.17 -12.06 -6.32
C SER A 201 -11.84 -11.31 -7.46
N ASP A 202 -11.84 -11.87 -8.65
CA ASP A 202 -12.53 -11.31 -9.83
C ASP A 202 -14.05 -11.16 -9.62
N HIS A 203 -14.65 -11.98 -8.74
CA HIS A 203 -16.04 -11.90 -8.30
C HIS A 203 -16.26 -11.01 -7.07
N GLY A 204 -15.20 -10.64 -6.38
CA GLY A 204 -15.24 -9.79 -5.18
C GLY A 204 -15.73 -8.39 -5.47
N ARG A 205 -16.56 -7.85 -4.60
CA ARG A 205 -17.09 -6.47 -4.67
C ARG A 205 -17.16 -5.88 -3.28
N ILE A 206 -16.70 -4.65 -3.12
CA ILE A 206 -16.75 -3.92 -1.85
C ILE A 206 -17.47 -2.60 -2.09
N PHE A 207 -18.58 -2.34 -1.40
CA PHE A 207 -19.26 -1.05 -1.47
C PHE A 207 -20.15 -0.81 -0.24
N VAL A 208 -20.25 0.43 0.19
CA VAL A 208 -21.09 0.80 1.35
C VAL A 208 -22.56 0.62 1.03
N THR A 209 -22.98 1.01 -0.18
CA THR A 209 -24.35 0.86 -0.69
C THR A 209 -24.32 0.32 -2.10
N GLY A 210 -25.25 -0.59 -2.40
CA GLY A 210 -25.34 -1.22 -3.72
C GLY A 210 -25.80 -0.26 -4.83
N PRO A 211 -25.66 -0.67 -6.12
CA PRO A 211 -26.01 0.16 -7.29
C PRO A 211 -27.43 0.72 -7.26
N ASP A 212 -28.42 -0.04 -6.79
CA ASP A 212 -29.81 0.43 -6.75
C ASP A 212 -30.02 1.59 -5.78
N VAL A 213 -29.33 1.58 -4.64
CA VAL A 213 -29.37 2.69 -3.66
C VAL A 213 -28.64 3.91 -4.25
N VAL A 214 -27.49 3.71 -4.87
CA VAL A 214 -26.76 4.80 -5.56
C VAL A 214 -27.66 5.45 -6.60
N ARG A 215 -28.30 4.66 -7.48
CA ARG A 215 -29.23 5.16 -8.50
C ARG A 215 -30.40 5.93 -7.88
N SER A 216 -31.00 5.41 -6.82
CA SER A 216 -32.17 6.04 -6.18
C SER A 216 -31.85 7.36 -5.49
N VAL A 217 -30.64 7.51 -4.95
CA VAL A 217 -30.25 8.68 -4.15
C VAL A 217 -29.51 9.74 -5.00
N THR A 218 -28.61 9.32 -5.87
CA THR A 218 -27.74 10.25 -6.65
C THR A 218 -28.15 10.36 -8.10
N GLY A 219 -28.98 9.43 -8.61
CA GLY A 219 -29.33 9.35 -10.03
C GLY A 219 -28.22 8.72 -10.90
N GLU A 220 -27.10 8.31 -10.33
CA GLU A 220 -26.01 7.69 -11.07
C GLU A 220 -26.35 6.25 -11.45
N ASP A 221 -26.13 5.90 -12.73
CA ASP A 221 -26.27 4.52 -13.22
C ASP A 221 -24.91 3.84 -13.25
N VAL A 222 -24.72 2.87 -12.35
CA VAL A 222 -23.47 2.15 -12.16
C VAL A 222 -23.74 0.68 -11.85
N ASP A 223 -22.94 -0.23 -12.42
CA ASP A 223 -22.98 -1.65 -12.06
C ASP A 223 -22.06 -1.95 -10.85
N MET A 224 -22.19 -3.16 -10.28
CA MET A 224 -21.38 -3.58 -9.13
C MET A 224 -19.88 -3.60 -9.41
N ALA A 225 -19.45 -3.91 -10.64
CA ALA A 225 -18.04 -3.99 -10.97
C ALA A 225 -17.39 -2.60 -11.06
N ARG A 226 -18.11 -1.64 -11.64
CA ARG A 226 -17.66 -0.24 -11.71
C ARG A 226 -17.75 0.47 -10.37
N LEU A 227 -18.71 0.10 -9.52
CA LEU A 227 -18.89 0.70 -8.20
C LEU A 227 -17.83 0.21 -7.21
N GLY A 228 -17.67 -1.11 -7.09
CA GLY A 228 -16.86 -1.71 -6.02
C GLY A 228 -16.05 -2.93 -6.44
N GLY A 229 -15.72 -3.08 -7.71
CA GLY A 229 -14.91 -4.19 -8.22
C GLY A 229 -13.40 -3.95 -8.13
N PRO A 230 -12.62 -4.90 -8.71
CA PRO A 230 -11.16 -4.83 -8.67
C PRO A 230 -10.56 -3.56 -9.27
N GLU A 231 -11.13 -3.05 -10.36
CA GLU A 231 -10.56 -1.89 -11.05
C GLU A 231 -10.60 -0.59 -10.21
N PRO A 232 -11.77 -0.13 -9.69
CA PRO A 232 -11.81 1.09 -8.87
C PRO A 232 -11.00 0.94 -7.57
N HIS A 233 -11.06 -0.22 -6.92
CA HIS A 233 -10.42 -0.39 -5.62
C HIS A 233 -8.91 -0.59 -5.68
N SER A 234 -8.39 -1.21 -6.73
CA SER A 234 -6.94 -1.37 -6.91
C SER A 234 -6.24 -0.14 -7.49
N ARG A 235 -6.98 0.84 -8.06
CA ARG A 235 -6.37 2.03 -8.68
C ARG A 235 -6.70 3.35 -8.03
N ARG A 236 -7.89 3.47 -7.41
CA ARG A 236 -8.41 4.76 -6.94
C ARG A 236 -8.54 4.82 -5.43
N SER A 237 -9.26 3.89 -4.82
CA SER A 237 -9.51 3.93 -3.38
C SER A 237 -8.36 3.38 -2.54
N GLY A 238 -7.57 2.44 -3.09
CA GLY A 238 -6.48 1.80 -2.35
C GLY A 238 -6.93 0.85 -1.23
N VAL A 239 -8.24 0.54 -1.12
CA VAL A 239 -8.71 -0.40 -0.10
C VAL A 239 -8.26 -1.84 -0.37
N VAL A 240 -8.00 -2.20 -1.64
CA VAL A 240 -7.60 -3.55 -2.06
C VAL A 240 -6.09 -3.61 -2.26
N HIS A 241 -5.43 -4.47 -1.50
CA HIS A 241 -3.99 -4.69 -1.57
C HIS A 241 -3.60 -5.60 -2.73
N LEU A 242 -4.36 -6.68 -2.96
CA LEU A 242 -4.11 -7.68 -3.99
C LEU A 242 -5.39 -7.98 -4.77
N VAL A 243 -5.25 -8.16 -6.07
CA VAL A 243 -6.33 -8.62 -6.96
C VAL A 243 -5.97 -10.01 -7.44
N ALA A 244 -6.89 -10.95 -7.28
CA ALA A 244 -6.75 -12.33 -7.73
C ALA A 244 -7.59 -12.57 -8.97
N ALA A 245 -7.07 -13.37 -9.89
CA ALA A 245 -7.77 -13.71 -11.14
C ALA A 245 -8.92 -14.71 -10.94
N THR A 246 -8.86 -15.49 -9.85
CA THR A 246 -9.88 -16.48 -9.47
C THR A 246 -9.97 -16.58 -7.95
N ASP A 247 -11.02 -17.24 -7.45
CA ASP A 247 -11.15 -17.53 -6.02
C ASP A 247 -10.00 -18.42 -5.51
N ALA A 248 -9.56 -19.41 -6.31
CA ALA A 248 -8.42 -20.27 -5.97
C ALA A 248 -7.12 -19.47 -5.86
N ASP A 249 -6.87 -18.55 -6.79
CA ASP A 249 -5.73 -17.63 -6.72
C ASP A 249 -5.80 -16.75 -5.46
N ALA A 250 -7.00 -16.26 -5.11
CA ALA A 250 -7.19 -15.46 -3.90
C ALA A 250 -6.83 -16.22 -2.62
N LEU A 251 -7.25 -17.49 -2.51
CA LEU A 251 -6.88 -18.35 -1.38
C LEU A 251 -5.38 -18.65 -1.37
N GLY A 252 -4.78 -18.93 -2.54
CA GLY A 252 -3.34 -19.13 -2.67
C GLY A 252 -2.53 -17.91 -2.23
N GLN A 253 -2.97 -16.70 -2.62
CA GLN A 253 -2.36 -15.44 -2.16
C GLN A 253 -2.51 -15.26 -0.64
N ALA A 254 -3.68 -15.59 -0.05
CA ALA A 254 -3.90 -15.51 1.39
C ALA A 254 -2.97 -16.44 2.17
N ARG A 255 -2.79 -17.70 1.71
CA ARG A 255 -1.83 -18.66 2.28
C ARG A 255 -0.41 -18.07 2.29
N ARG A 256 0.06 -17.56 1.15
CA ARG A 256 1.40 -16.97 1.04
C ARG A 256 1.61 -15.77 1.96
N VAL A 257 0.62 -14.87 2.04
CA VAL A 257 0.68 -13.71 2.95
C VAL A 257 0.68 -14.15 4.40
N ALA A 258 -0.18 -15.10 4.79
CA ALA A 258 -0.23 -15.64 6.14
C ALA A 258 1.12 -16.23 6.58
N LEU A 259 1.77 -17.01 5.71
CA LEU A 259 3.09 -17.59 5.97
C LEU A 259 4.19 -16.53 6.11
N LEU A 260 4.19 -15.50 5.25
CA LEU A 260 5.19 -14.42 5.35
C LEU A 260 5.06 -13.62 6.64
N LEU A 261 3.85 -13.44 7.15
CA LEU A 261 3.61 -12.67 8.38
C LEU A 261 3.69 -13.54 9.65
N GLY A 262 3.27 -14.81 9.57
CA GLY A 262 3.23 -15.73 10.72
C GLY A 262 4.54 -16.46 10.95
N GLU A 263 5.17 -16.98 9.89
CA GLU A 263 6.46 -17.70 9.95
C GLU A 263 7.56 -16.91 9.26
N GLN A 264 8.10 -15.93 9.98
CA GLN A 264 9.05 -14.97 9.39
C GLN A 264 10.45 -15.52 9.13
N GLY A 265 10.80 -16.67 9.69
CA GLY A 265 12.14 -17.26 9.57
C GLY A 265 13.24 -16.43 10.24
N VAL A 266 14.48 -16.81 10.00
CA VAL A 266 15.70 -16.11 10.42
C VAL A 266 16.63 -15.93 9.23
N VAL A 267 17.61 -15.03 9.35
CA VAL A 267 18.63 -14.91 8.29
C VAL A 267 19.51 -16.16 8.30
N ASP A 268 19.55 -16.83 7.15
CA ASP A 268 20.37 -18.03 6.92
C ASP A 268 21.61 -17.65 6.09
N ALA A 269 22.78 -17.88 6.65
CA ALA A 269 24.06 -17.56 6.01
C ALA A 269 24.30 -18.35 4.73
N ASP A 270 23.81 -19.60 4.64
CA ASP A 270 23.99 -20.45 3.48
C ASP A 270 23.19 -19.93 2.27
N LEU A 271 22.04 -19.30 2.51
CA LEU A 271 21.24 -18.65 1.47
C LEU A 271 21.85 -17.33 0.95
N LEU A 272 22.83 -16.77 1.66
CA LEU A 272 23.58 -15.61 1.17
C LEU A 272 24.59 -16.00 0.09
N ALA A 273 25.25 -17.15 0.24
CA ALA A 273 26.31 -17.62 -0.66
C ALA A 273 25.81 -18.04 -2.06
N GLY A 274 24.49 -18.26 -2.22
CA GLY A 274 23.91 -18.84 -3.45
C GLY A 274 23.45 -17.85 -4.52
N LYS A 275 23.47 -16.53 -4.27
CA LYS A 275 23.07 -15.50 -5.24
C LYS A 275 24.13 -14.42 -5.35
N ASP A 276 24.81 -14.41 -6.50
CA ASP A 276 25.72 -13.31 -6.84
C ASP A 276 24.92 -12.01 -7.07
N GLY A 277 25.23 -10.98 -6.28
CA GLY A 277 24.74 -9.63 -6.52
C GLY A 277 25.46 -8.91 -7.68
N ALA A 278 26.31 -9.63 -8.42
CA ALA A 278 27.21 -9.06 -9.43
C ALA A 278 26.52 -8.32 -10.59
N GLU A 279 25.21 -8.55 -10.77
CA GLU A 279 24.46 -7.92 -11.87
C GLU A 279 23.55 -6.75 -11.39
N LEU A 280 23.53 -6.41 -10.10
CA LEU A 280 22.60 -5.39 -9.59
C LEU A 280 22.88 -3.99 -10.13
N ASP A 281 24.14 -3.67 -10.43
CA ASP A 281 24.55 -2.41 -11.04
C ASP A 281 24.06 -2.27 -12.49
N GLN A 282 24.03 -3.40 -13.24
CA GLN A 282 23.57 -3.44 -14.62
C GLN A 282 22.07 -3.19 -14.77
N LEU A 283 21.31 -3.28 -13.68
CA LEU A 283 19.87 -2.99 -13.66
C LEU A 283 19.57 -1.49 -13.64
N LEU A 284 20.58 -0.66 -13.35
CA LEU A 284 20.46 0.79 -13.40
C LEU A 284 20.95 1.32 -14.76
N PRO A 285 20.25 2.30 -15.36
CA PRO A 285 20.71 2.91 -16.60
C PRO A 285 22.00 3.72 -16.36
N GLU A 286 22.94 3.70 -17.31
CA GLU A 286 24.17 4.49 -17.29
C GLU A 286 23.89 5.99 -17.07
N SER A 287 22.87 6.52 -17.71
CA SER A 287 22.46 7.90 -17.53
C SER A 287 21.65 8.08 -16.24
N ARG A 288 22.15 8.88 -15.30
CA ARG A 288 21.48 9.22 -14.05
C ARG A 288 20.14 9.96 -14.22
N ARG A 289 19.87 10.49 -15.43
CA ARG A 289 18.62 11.18 -15.77
C ARG A 289 17.56 10.24 -16.31
N ARG A 290 17.93 9.03 -16.75
CA ARG A 290 17.00 8.05 -17.31
C ARG A 290 16.22 7.36 -16.19
N ALA A 291 14.90 7.30 -16.35
CA ALA A 291 14.03 6.52 -15.48
C ALA A 291 14.20 5.02 -15.74
N TYR A 292 13.99 4.21 -14.71
CA TYR A 292 14.03 2.76 -14.78
C TYR A 292 12.96 2.15 -13.85
N ASP A 293 12.65 0.89 -14.09
CA ASP A 293 11.77 0.11 -13.22
C ASP A 293 12.59 -0.50 -12.08
N VAL A 294 12.18 -0.28 -10.84
CA VAL A 294 12.89 -0.79 -9.66
C VAL A 294 12.65 -2.29 -9.42
N HIS A 295 11.59 -2.87 -9.98
CA HIS A 295 11.22 -4.27 -9.71
C HIS A 295 12.33 -5.30 -9.99
N PRO A 296 13.11 -5.23 -11.09
CA PRO A 296 14.23 -6.14 -11.30
C PRO A 296 15.26 -6.07 -10.17
N LEU A 297 15.56 -4.88 -9.67
CA LEU A 297 16.47 -4.70 -8.53
C LEU A 297 15.93 -5.40 -7.28
N LEU A 298 14.64 -5.20 -6.96
CA LEU A 298 14.01 -5.85 -5.80
C LEU A 298 14.00 -7.38 -5.94
N ALA A 299 13.76 -7.90 -7.15
CA ALA A 299 13.84 -9.33 -7.42
C ALA A 299 15.25 -9.90 -7.22
N GLY A 300 16.30 -9.13 -7.53
CA GLY A 300 17.68 -9.50 -7.25
C GLY A 300 18.03 -9.54 -5.76
N LEU A 301 17.36 -8.74 -4.94
CA LEU A 301 17.55 -8.74 -3.48
C LEU A 301 16.85 -9.92 -2.78
N LEU A 302 15.73 -10.38 -3.27
CA LEU A 302 14.90 -11.41 -2.62
C LEU A 302 15.28 -12.84 -3.05
N ASP A 303 14.96 -13.81 -2.21
CA ASP A 303 15.21 -15.24 -2.46
C ASP A 303 14.32 -15.78 -3.60
N ALA A 304 13.09 -15.28 -3.67
CA ALA A 304 12.06 -15.61 -4.66
C ALA A 304 11.20 -14.37 -4.93
N PRO A 305 10.35 -14.36 -5.96
CA PRO A 305 9.46 -13.24 -6.24
C PRO A 305 8.61 -12.85 -5.04
N GLY A 306 8.72 -11.59 -4.61
CA GLY A 306 7.95 -11.03 -3.51
C GLY A 306 6.47 -10.83 -3.86
N ILE A 307 5.67 -10.52 -2.85
CA ILE A 307 4.26 -10.13 -2.99
C ILE A 307 4.19 -8.61 -2.90
N GLU A 308 3.96 -7.94 -4.02
CA GLU A 308 3.74 -6.49 -4.05
C GLU A 308 2.32 -6.16 -3.62
N LEU A 309 2.19 -5.30 -2.62
CA LEU A 309 0.91 -4.76 -2.17
C LEU A 309 0.60 -3.44 -2.90
N HIS A 310 -0.64 -3.28 -3.34
CA HIS A 310 -1.09 -2.10 -4.10
C HIS A 310 -0.27 -1.81 -5.37
N PRO A 311 0.00 -2.78 -6.26
CA PRO A 311 0.87 -2.54 -7.42
C PRO A 311 0.32 -1.50 -8.40
N ARG A 312 -0.99 -1.23 -8.35
CA ARG A 312 -1.69 -0.29 -9.25
C ARG A 312 -2.11 1.02 -8.57
N TRP A 313 -2.01 1.11 -7.24
CA TRP A 313 -2.29 2.31 -6.46
C TRP A 313 -1.00 2.94 -5.97
N ALA A 314 -0.78 4.22 -6.26
CA ALA A 314 0.47 4.93 -5.97
C ALA A 314 1.72 4.15 -6.44
N PRO A 315 1.85 3.80 -7.74
CA PRO A 315 2.90 2.92 -8.26
C PRO A 315 4.30 3.57 -8.30
N ASN A 316 4.42 4.83 -7.91
CA ASN A 316 5.68 5.56 -7.71
C ASN A 316 6.41 5.11 -6.45
N VAL A 317 5.74 4.39 -5.53
CA VAL A 317 6.35 3.69 -4.40
C VAL A 317 5.88 2.24 -4.40
N VAL A 318 6.83 1.31 -4.39
CA VAL A 318 6.60 -0.13 -4.25
C VAL A 318 6.58 -0.48 -2.77
N THR A 319 5.59 -1.26 -2.34
CA THR A 319 5.53 -1.90 -1.02
C THR A 319 5.40 -3.40 -1.22
N MET A 320 6.33 -4.19 -0.71
CA MET A 320 6.44 -5.61 -1.03
C MET A 320 6.83 -6.43 0.20
N LEU A 321 6.24 -7.61 0.36
CA LEU A 321 6.68 -8.63 1.31
C LEU A 321 7.46 -9.71 0.55
N GLY A 322 8.58 -10.15 1.11
CA GLY A 322 9.38 -11.22 0.52
C GLY A 322 10.37 -11.81 1.53
N ARG A 323 11.20 -12.74 1.09
CA ARG A 323 12.26 -13.31 1.91
C ARG A 323 13.63 -12.83 1.43
N LEU A 324 14.47 -12.41 2.36
CA LEU A 324 15.87 -12.09 2.16
C LEU A 324 16.70 -13.05 3.02
N ALA A 325 17.42 -13.93 2.38
CA ALA A 325 18.20 -14.99 3.07
C ALA A 325 17.36 -15.74 4.11
N GLY A 326 16.16 -16.23 3.73
CA GLY A 326 15.26 -16.97 4.60
C GLY A 326 14.37 -16.12 5.52
N ARG A 327 14.77 -14.89 5.87
CA ARG A 327 14.01 -13.98 6.74
C ARG A 327 12.98 -13.19 5.95
N THR A 328 11.73 -13.16 6.42
CA THR A 328 10.72 -12.23 5.87
C THR A 328 11.14 -10.79 6.09
N VAL A 329 11.06 -10.00 5.02
CA VAL A 329 11.31 -8.55 5.03
C VAL A 329 10.18 -7.81 4.33
N GLY A 330 9.91 -6.59 4.78
CA GLY A 330 9.10 -5.61 4.07
C GLY A 330 9.99 -4.69 3.25
N ILE A 331 9.69 -4.50 1.97
CA ILE A 331 10.42 -3.57 1.11
C ILE A 331 9.57 -2.33 0.85
N VAL A 332 10.16 -1.15 1.02
CA VAL A 332 9.64 0.13 0.55
C VAL A 332 10.64 0.70 -0.46
N ALA A 333 10.23 0.90 -1.70
CA ALA A 333 11.14 1.37 -2.74
C ALA A 333 10.53 2.48 -3.60
N ASN A 334 11.31 3.50 -3.97
CA ASN A 334 10.91 4.44 -5.01
C ASN A 334 10.97 3.76 -6.38
N ASN A 335 9.97 3.99 -7.23
CA ASN A 335 10.00 3.54 -8.62
C ASN A 335 10.20 4.72 -9.59
N PRO A 336 11.42 4.98 -10.05
CA PRO A 336 11.71 6.10 -10.95
C PRO A 336 10.95 6.07 -12.28
N LEU A 337 10.46 4.90 -12.71
CA LEU A 337 9.62 4.78 -13.90
C LEU A 337 8.27 5.50 -13.72
N ARG A 338 7.84 5.75 -12.48
CA ARG A 338 6.59 6.42 -12.13
C ARG A 338 6.88 7.72 -11.40
N LEU A 339 6.40 8.84 -11.93
CA LEU A 339 6.62 10.19 -11.37
C LEU A 339 8.09 10.49 -11.02
N GLY A 340 9.05 9.85 -11.72
CA GLY A 340 10.48 9.98 -11.43
C GLY A 340 10.90 9.45 -10.05
N GLY A 341 10.07 8.65 -9.38
CA GLY A 341 10.29 8.19 -8.00
C GLY A 341 9.92 9.23 -6.92
N CYS A 342 9.33 10.38 -7.29
CA CYS A 342 8.86 11.38 -6.32
C CYS A 342 7.87 10.77 -5.34
N LEU A 343 7.89 11.24 -4.09
CA LEU A 343 6.80 11.03 -3.15
C LEU A 343 5.63 11.97 -3.47
N ASP A 344 4.41 11.48 -3.34
CA ASP A 344 3.18 12.27 -3.40
C ASP A 344 2.28 11.95 -2.20
N ALA A 345 1.15 12.61 -2.11
CA ALA A 345 0.21 12.42 -1.00
C ALA A 345 -0.20 10.94 -0.84
N THR A 346 -0.48 10.26 -1.95
CA THR A 346 -1.00 8.89 -1.97
C THR A 346 0.09 7.86 -1.65
N SER A 347 1.28 8.01 -2.23
CA SER A 347 2.40 7.10 -1.97
C SER A 347 2.95 7.21 -0.55
N ALA A 348 2.92 8.41 0.03
CA ALA A 348 3.29 8.60 1.43
C ALA A 348 2.31 7.86 2.38
N GLU A 349 1.01 7.89 2.09
CA GLU A 349 -0.01 7.17 2.85
C GLU A 349 0.12 5.65 2.70
N LYS A 350 0.31 5.15 1.47
CA LYS A 350 0.61 3.74 1.16
C LYS A 350 1.82 3.22 1.96
N ALA A 351 2.93 3.94 1.87
CA ALA A 351 4.17 3.56 2.56
C ALA A 351 4.02 3.61 4.09
N ALA A 352 3.35 4.64 4.63
CA ALA A 352 3.14 4.79 6.06
C ALA A 352 2.36 3.61 6.66
N ARG A 353 1.25 3.20 6.01
CA ARG A 353 0.48 2.03 6.46
C ARG A 353 1.30 0.74 6.41
N PHE A 354 2.06 0.53 5.33
CA PHE A 354 2.91 -0.64 5.17
C PHE A 354 4.01 -0.71 6.24
N VAL A 355 4.69 0.40 6.51
CA VAL A 355 5.71 0.50 7.57
C VAL A 355 5.11 0.14 8.93
N ARG A 356 3.93 0.69 9.28
CA ARG A 356 3.26 0.38 10.54
C ARG A 356 2.84 -1.10 10.63
N MET A 357 2.36 -1.69 9.55
CA MET A 357 2.05 -3.12 9.50
C MET A 357 3.30 -3.96 9.77
N CYS A 358 4.40 -3.68 9.10
CA CYS A 358 5.66 -4.39 9.30
C CYS A 358 6.16 -4.24 10.74
N ASP A 359 6.12 -3.03 11.30
CA ASP A 359 6.53 -2.77 12.67
C ASP A 359 5.66 -3.53 13.68
N ALA A 360 4.33 -3.48 13.54
CA ALA A 360 3.40 -4.18 14.41
C ALA A 360 3.61 -5.70 14.43
N PHE A 361 4.04 -6.30 13.32
CA PHE A 361 4.28 -7.74 13.22
C PHE A 361 5.74 -8.15 13.37
N GLY A 362 6.67 -7.22 13.59
CA GLY A 362 8.08 -7.53 13.77
C GLY A 362 8.80 -7.91 12.46
N VAL A 363 8.29 -7.43 11.31
CA VAL A 363 8.89 -7.64 9.99
C VAL A 363 9.94 -6.56 9.73
N PRO A 364 11.23 -6.90 9.61
CA PRO A 364 12.28 -5.94 9.30
C PRO A 364 12.03 -5.25 7.96
N LEU A 365 12.48 -3.99 7.83
CA LEU A 365 12.28 -3.18 6.63
C LEU A 365 13.59 -2.98 5.84
N VAL A 366 13.49 -3.12 4.53
CA VAL A 366 14.50 -2.69 3.56
C VAL A 366 13.93 -1.53 2.76
N VAL A 367 14.59 -0.38 2.80
CA VAL A 367 14.14 0.84 2.12
C VAL A 367 15.10 1.17 1.00
N VAL A 368 14.66 1.05 -0.25
CA VAL A 368 15.47 1.31 -1.45
C VAL A 368 15.13 2.69 -2.00
N VAL A 369 16.11 3.58 -2.00
CA VAL A 369 15.90 5.02 -2.22
C VAL A 369 16.52 5.47 -3.55
N ASP A 370 15.66 5.99 -4.42
CA ASP A 370 15.99 6.84 -5.56
C ASP A 370 14.88 7.89 -5.71
N VAL A 371 14.95 8.95 -4.90
CA VAL A 371 13.89 9.95 -4.74
C VAL A 371 14.41 11.37 -4.98
N PRO A 372 13.87 12.09 -5.99
CA PRO A 372 14.28 13.47 -6.26
C PRO A 372 13.58 14.51 -5.36
N GLY A 373 12.59 14.09 -4.57
CA GLY A 373 11.81 14.96 -3.69
C GLY A 373 10.35 14.56 -3.56
N TYR A 374 9.56 15.40 -2.90
CA TYR A 374 8.10 15.36 -3.00
C TYR A 374 7.64 16.00 -4.31
N LEU A 375 6.58 15.45 -4.91
CA LEU A 375 6.00 15.97 -6.15
C LEU A 375 5.40 17.36 -5.88
N PRO A 376 5.88 18.42 -6.55
CA PRO A 376 5.32 19.76 -6.37
C PRO A 376 4.01 19.93 -7.15
N GLY A 377 3.18 20.86 -6.72
CA GLY A 377 1.99 21.27 -7.47
C GLY A 377 0.79 21.61 -6.59
N VAL A 378 -0.06 22.51 -7.07
CA VAL A 378 -1.28 22.93 -6.36
C VAL A 378 -2.17 21.75 -6.00
N GLY A 379 -2.34 20.78 -6.91
CA GLY A 379 -3.12 19.58 -6.66
C GLY A 379 -2.57 18.77 -5.48
N GLN A 380 -1.25 18.61 -5.38
CA GLN A 380 -0.61 17.90 -4.27
C GLN A 380 -0.82 18.60 -2.93
N GLU A 381 -0.72 19.93 -2.90
CA GLU A 381 -0.99 20.70 -1.69
C GLU A 381 -2.44 20.54 -1.23
N TRP A 382 -3.39 20.63 -2.17
CA TRP A 382 -4.82 20.48 -1.88
C TRP A 382 -5.22 19.04 -1.53
N ASP A 383 -4.57 18.05 -2.12
CA ASP A 383 -4.72 16.63 -1.75
C ASP A 383 -4.10 16.32 -0.37
N GLY A 384 -3.44 17.31 0.24
CA GLY A 384 -2.90 17.23 1.58
C GLY A 384 -1.58 16.48 1.66
N VAL A 385 -0.65 16.73 0.73
CA VAL A 385 0.70 16.12 0.70
C VAL A 385 1.43 16.32 2.03
N VAL A 386 1.30 17.48 2.68
CA VAL A 386 1.91 17.75 3.99
C VAL A 386 1.32 16.85 5.08
N ARG A 387 -0.01 16.75 5.16
CA ARG A 387 -0.71 15.92 6.14
C ARG A 387 -0.45 14.43 5.94
N ARG A 388 -0.50 13.95 4.70
CA ARG A 388 -0.25 12.54 4.36
C ARG A 388 1.23 12.21 4.42
N GLY A 389 2.12 13.14 4.02
CA GLY A 389 3.56 13.00 4.17
C GLY A 389 4.01 12.91 5.63
N ALA A 390 3.36 13.64 6.53
CA ALA A 390 3.61 13.56 7.96
C ALA A 390 3.31 12.16 8.54
N LYS A 391 2.35 11.40 7.97
CA LYS A 391 2.11 10.00 8.36
C LYS A 391 3.32 9.11 8.10
N LEU A 392 4.01 9.30 6.96
CA LEU A 392 5.21 8.52 6.64
C LEU A 392 6.37 8.86 7.56
N LEU A 393 6.59 10.14 7.84
CA LEU A 393 7.59 10.58 8.82
C LEU A 393 7.32 9.98 10.20
N HIS A 394 6.06 10.02 10.66
CA HIS A 394 5.65 9.42 11.93
C HIS A 394 5.87 7.91 11.93
N ALA A 395 5.44 7.21 10.88
CA ALA A 395 5.56 5.75 10.80
C ALA A 395 7.02 5.28 10.91
N PHE A 396 7.94 5.93 10.20
CA PHE A 396 9.36 5.59 10.32
C PHE A 396 9.98 6.01 11.65
N ALA A 397 9.61 7.16 12.20
CA ALA A 397 10.15 7.61 13.50
C ALA A 397 9.67 6.75 14.68
N GLU A 398 8.42 6.25 14.62
CA GLU A 398 7.83 5.38 15.63
C GLU A 398 8.33 3.93 15.53
N ALA A 399 8.59 3.44 14.31
CA ALA A 399 8.91 2.04 14.07
C ALA A 399 10.15 1.57 14.84
N THR A 400 10.05 0.39 15.44
CA THR A 400 11.07 -0.24 16.30
C THR A 400 11.80 -1.39 15.63
N VAL A 401 11.19 -2.02 14.59
CA VAL A 401 11.83 -3.10 13.83
C VAL A 401 13.14 -2.66 13.19
N PRO A 402 14.08 -3.57 12.91
CA PRO A 402 15.26 -3.26 12.10
C PRO A 402 14.86 -2.64 10.76
N ARG A 403 15.44 -1.48 10.44
CA ARG A 403 15.15 -0.70 9.22
C ARG A 403 16.44 -0.33 8.53
N VAL A 404 16.71 -0.96 7.40
CA VAL A 404 17.95 -0.76 6.64
C VAL A 404 17.64 0.00 5.36
N THR A 405 18.34 1.11 5.15
CA THR A 405 18.19 1.95 3.95
C THR A 405 19.34 1.71 3.00
N LEU A 406 19.02 1.60 1.71
CA LEU A 406 19.95 1.58 0.59
C LEU A 406 19.65 2.76 -0.33
N VAL A 407 20.57 3.70 -0.44
CA VAL A 407 20.50 4.79 -1.42
C VAL A 407 21.21 4.36 -2.69
N THR A 408 20.45 4.16 -3.78
CA THR A 408 20.99 3.69 -5.05
C THR A 408 21.43 4.81 -5.98
N ARG A 409 20.68 5.93 -6.01
CA ARG A 409 21.01 7.11 -6.81
C ARG A 409 20.70 8.40 -6.06
N LYS A 410 19.47 8.92 -6.16
CA LYS A 410 19.07 10.23 -5.60
C LYS A 410 18.40 10.08 -4.24
N SER A 411 18.70 11.00 -3.35
CA SER A 411 18.01 11.11 -2.06
C SER A 411 17.99 12.59 -1.66
N TYR A 412 16.93 13.32 -2.08
CA TYR A 412 16.90 14.77 -2.01
C TYR A 412 15.82 15.33 -1.09
N GLY A 413 16.16 16.43 -0.42
CA GLY A 413 15.25 17.29 0.32
C GLY A 413 14.48 16.59 1.44
N GLY A 414 13.22 16.98 1.62
CA GLY A 414 12.34 16.38 2.62
C GLY A 414 12.05 14.90 2.37
N ALA A 415 12.12 14.45 1.12
CA ALA A 415 11.93 13.04 0.78
C ALA A 415 13.11 12.16 1.25
N TYR A 416 14.36 12.68 1.24
CA TYR A 416 15.49 12.02 1.91
C TYR A 416 15.14 11.70 3.37
N ILE A 417 14.56 12.66 4.09
CA ILE A 417 14.20 12.44 5.49
C ILE A 417 13.12 11.36 5.58
N ALA A 418 12.04 11.49 4.78
CA ALA A 418 10.86 10.63 4.83
C ALA A 418 11.11 9.17 4.42
N MET A 419 12.15 8.92 3.61
CA MET A 419 12.54 7.56 3.18
C MET A 419 13.51 6.90 4.16
N ASN A 420 13.15 6.85 5.44
CA ASN A 420 13.91 6.19 6.51
C ASN A 420 15.34 6.69 6.64
N SER A 421 15.50 8.00 6.83
CA SER A 421 16.83 8.58 7.09
C SER A 421 17.41 8.12 8.43
N ARG A 422 18.74 8.29 8.59
CA ARG A 422 19.42 8.02 9.86
C ARG A 422 18.80 8.81 11.03
N ALA A 423 18.38 10.04 10.76
CA ALA A 423 17.77 10.92 11.75
C ALA A 423 16.39 10.41 12.25
N LEU A 424 15.67 9.62 11.46
CA LEU A 424 14.43 8.95 11.89
C LEU A 424 14.69 7.59 12.56
N GLY A 425 15.94 7.21 12.80
CA GLY A 425 16.29 5.98 13.51
C GLY A 425 16.53 4.77 12.61
N ALA A 426 16.92 4.94 11.34
CA ALA A 426 17.37 3.83 10.51
C ALA A 426 18.48 3.04 11.21
N THR A 427 18.38 1.71 11.22
CA THR A 427 19.35 0.80 11.83
C THR A 427 20.70 0.90 11.14
N ARG A 428 20.68 0.90 9.80
CA ARG A 428 21.82 1.11 8.91
C ARG A 428 21.38 1.87 7.67
N VAL A 429 22.28 2.71 7.16
CA VAL A 429 22.12 3.43 5.90
C VAL A 429 23.32 3.14 5.02
N PHE A 430 23.08 2.41 3.94
CA PHE A 430 24.06 2.13 2.90
C PHE A 430 23.82 3.03 1.69
N ALA A 431 24.89 3.32 0.96
CA ALA A 431 24.81 4.01 -0.33
C ALA A 431 25.66 3.31 -1.37
N TRP A 432 25.24 3.31 -2.63
CA TRP A 432 26.08 2.90 -3.74
C TRP A 432 27.04 4.03 -4.14
N PRO A 433 28.18 3.73 -4.80
CA PRO A 433 29.21 4.74 -5.12
C PRO A 433 28.70 5.92 -5.95
N GLY A 434 27.62 5.71 -6.72
CA GLY A 434 27.00 6.76 -7.55
C GLY A 434 25.86 7.52 -6.88
N ALA A 435 25.58 7.31 -5.58
CA ALA A 435 24.47 7.94 -4.89
C ALA A 435 24.71 9.43 -4.61
N GLU A 436 23.62 10.20 -4.62
CA GLU A 436 23.62 11.64 -4.38
C GLU A 436 22.66 11.96 -3.22
N ILE A 437 23.20 12.52 -2.13
CA ILE A 437 22.42 12.94 -0.96
C ILE A 437 22.59 14.44 -0.78
N ALA A 438 21.50 15.20 -0.92
CA ALA A 438 21.56 16.66 -0.88
C ALA A 438 20.17 17.27 -0.56
N VAL A 439 20.16 18.58 -0.27
CA VAL A 439 18.90 19.33 -0.15
C VAL A 439 18.15 19.38 -1.49
N MET A 440 18.89 19.52 -2.59
CA MET A 440 18.39 19.45 -3.98
C MET A 440 19.56 19.14 -4.91
N GLY A 441 19.29 18.75 -6.17
CA GLY A 441 20.36 18.51 -7.14
C GLY A 441 21.23 19.74 -7.33
N ALA A 442 22.55 19.54 -7.46
CA ALA A 442 23.57 20.62 -7.43
C ALA A 442 23.29 21.76 -8.41
N VAL A 443 22.90 21.46 -9.66
CA VAL A 443 22.54 22.48 -10.66
C VAL A 443 21.36 23.34 -10.20
N ALA A 444 20.35 22.74 -9.58
CA ALA A 444 19.19 23.48 -9.05
C ALA A 444 19.60 24.37 -7.86
N ALA A 445 20.45 23.86 -6.98
CA ALA A 445 20.99 24.62 -5.85
C ALA A 445 21.76 25.85 -6.33
N VAL A 446 22.64 25.68 -7.31
CA VAL A 446 23.44 26.76 -7.93
C VAL A 446 22.55 27.84 -8.54
N ARG A 447 21.51 27.48 -9.26
CA ARG A 447 20.54 28.43 -9.82
C ARG A 447 19.82 29.27 -8.76
N VAL A 448 19.63 28.73 -7.58
CA VAL A 448 19.05 29.47 -6.44
C VAL A 448 20.10 30.34 -5.77
N LEU A 449 21.23 29.75 -5.39
CA LEU A 449 22.30 30.41 -4.61
C LEU A 449 23.01 31.52 -5.40
N HIS A 450 23.29 31.25 -6.68
CA HIS A 450 24.04 32.13 -7.57
C HIS A 450 23.17 32.87 -8.58
N ARG A 451 21.85 33.00 -8.32
CA ARG A 451 20.86 33.57 -9.26
C ARG A 451 21.31 34.90 -9.86
N ARG A 452 21.89 35.79 -9.04
CA ARG A 452 22.33 37.11 -9.50
C ARG A 452 23.56 37.00 -10.40
N ALA A 453 24.56 36.23 -9.97
CA ALA A 453 25.79 36.05 -10.75
C ALA A 453 25.52 35.35 -12.09
N LEU A 454 24.61 34.39 -12.13
CA LEU A 454 24.22 33.70 -13.36
C LEU A 454 23.44 34.58 -14.34
N ALA A 455 22.73 35.59 -13.85
CA ALA A 455 22.00 36.55 -14.69
C ALA A 455 22.94 37.40 -15.57
N ASP A 456 24.19 37.62 -15.12
CA ASP A 456 25.20 38.41 -15.82
C ASP A 456 26.05 37.56 -16.78
N VAL A 457 25.88 36.22 -16.80
CA VAL A 457 26.65 35.29 -17.65
C VAL A 457 26.05 35.25 -19.07
N PRO A 458 26.89 35.39 -20.12
CA PRO A 458 26.41 35.22 -21.50
C PRO A 458 25.77 33.85 -21.74
N PRO A 459 24.65 33.74 -22.49
CA PRO A 459 23.94 32.48 -22.71
C PRO A 459 24.83 31.32 -23.22
N ALA A 460 25.84 31.64 -24.02
CA ALA A 460 26.77 30.65 -24.57
C ALA A 460 27.68 30.00 -23.51
N GLN A 461 27.91 30.67 -22.38
CA GLN A 461 28.75 30.19 -21.28
C GLN A 461 27.96 29.72 -20.07
N LEU A 462 26.65 29.94 -20.05
CA LEU A 462 25.80 29.68 -18.88
C LEU A 462 25.89 28.22 -18.42
N GLN A 463 25.81 27.27 -19.36
CA GLN A 463 25.85 25.84 -19.03
C GLN A 463 27.21 25.42 -18.42
N GLU A 464 28.30 25.96 -18.91
CA GLU A 464 29.64 25.66 -18.40
C GLU A 464 29.85 26.25 -16.99
N VAL A 465 29.40 27.49 -16.78
CA VAL A 465 29.47 28.14 -15.47
C VAL A 465 28.59 27.42 -14.45
N GLU A 466 27.34 27.04 -14.85
CA GLU A 466 26.46 26.25 -13.98
C GLU A 466 27.10 24.90 -13.61
N ALA A 467 27.70 24.18 -14.56
CA ALA A 467 28.34 22.89 -14.30
C ALA A 467 29.51 23.03 -13.32
N ARG A 468 30.39 24.00 -13.53
CA ARG A 468 31.50 24.28 -12.62
C ARG A 468 31.06 24.63 -11.20
N LEU A 469 30.08 25.53 -11.07
CA LEU A 469 29.52 25.89 -9.76
C LEU A 469 28.79 24.72 -9.10
N ALA A 470 28.18 23.84 -9.88
CA ALA A 470 27.51 22.63 -9.37
C ALA A 470 28.53 21.62 -8.80
N GLU A 471 29.65 21.41 -9.48
CA GLU A 471 30.76 20.57 -8.97
C GLU A 471 31.37 21.14 -7.69
N GLU A 472 31.54 22.46 -7.63
CA GLU A 472 32.05 23.15 -6.45
C GLU A 472 31.07 23.00 -5.28
N HIS A 473 29.79 23.25 -5.51
CA HIS A 473 28.73 23.09 -4.50
C HIS A 473 28.62 21.63 -4.00
N GLU A 474 28.72 20.65 -4.89
CA GLU A 474 28.68 19.23 -4.52
C GLU A 474 29.86 18.85 -3.61
N ARG A 475 31.04 19.37 -3.90
CA ARG A 475 32.24 19.15 -3.09
C ARG A 475 32.17 19.79 -1.72
N GLU A 476 31.57 20.98 -1.60
CA GLU A 476 31.52 21.74 -0.34
C GLU A 476 30.34 21.36 0.56
N ALA A 477 29.15 21.18 -0.02
CA ALA A 477 27.90 21.05 0.72
C ALA A 477 27.19 19.70 0.58
N GLY A 478 27.63 18.85 -0.36
CA GLY A 478 27.02 17.55 -0.67
C GLY A 478 28.01 16.40 -0.71
N GLY A 479 27.61 15.32 -1.41
CA GLY A 479 28.43 14.17 -1.68
C GLY A 479 28.50 13.11 -0.59
N LEU A 480 28.92 11.91 -0.97
CA LEU A 480 28.95 10.73 -0.08
C LEU A 480 29.97 10.86 1.06
N GLU A 481 31.13 11.46 0.80
CA GLU A 481 32.18 11.68 1.80
C GLU A 481 31.66 12.56 2.95
N ARG A 482 30.97 13.64 2.61
CA ARG A 482 30.37 14.53 3.60
C ARG A 482 29.25 13.82 4.37
N ALA A 483 28.39 13.08 3.68
CA ALA A 483 27.30 12.33 4.30
C ALA A 483 27.84 11.26 5.28
N ARG A 484 28.95 10.59 4.92
CA ARG A 484 29.63 9.63 5.79
C ARG A 484 30.28 10.31 7.01
N ALA A 485 30.99 11.41 6.79
CA ALA A 485 31.62 12.16 7.88
C ALA A 485 30.62 12.69 8.92
N LEU A 486 29.39 13.01 8.50
CA LEU A 486 28.30 13.46 9.35
C LEU A 486 27.46 12.30 9.96
N GLY A 487 27.77 11.03 9.63
CA GLY A 487 27.00 9.87 10.06
C GLY A 487 25.59 9.78 9.43
N VAL A 488 25.38 10.45 8.29
CA VAL A 488 24.15 10.38 7.50
C VAL A 488 24.03 9.03 6.81
N ILE A 489 25.16 8.51 6.32
CA ILE A 489 25.33 7.13 5.85
C ILE A 489 26.37 6.43 6.71
N ASP A 490 26.20 5.10 6.89
CA ASP A 490 27.15 4.28 7.64
C ASP A 490 28.30 3.80 6.72
N GLU A 491 27.95 3.42 5.48
CA GLU A 491 28.93 2.81 4.56
C GLU A 491 28.53 3.00 3.10
N VAL A 492 29.53 3.15 2.24
CA VAL A 492 29.40 3.04 0.78
C VAL A 492 29.73 1.61 0.40
N ILE A 493 28.79 0.90 -0.23
CA ILE A 493 28.91 -0.51 -0.59
C ILE A 493 28.79 -0.71 -2.09
N GLU A 494 29.53 -1.66 -2.62
CA GLU A 494 29.41 -2.06 -4.02
C GLU A 494 28.06 -2.76 -4.26
N PRO A 495 27.42 -2.58 -5.44
CA PRO A 495 26.18 -3.24 -5.79
C PRO A 495 26.21 -4.76 -5.57
N ALA A 496 27.31 -5.42 -5.91
CA ALA A 496 27.48 -6.86 -5.74
C ALA A 496 27.36 -7.36 -4.31
N THR A 497 27.74 -6.55 -3.31
CA THR A 497 27.68 -6.92 -1.89
C THR A 497 26.37 -6.53 -1.20
N THR A 498 25.44 -5.91 -1.93
CA THR A 498 24.24 -5.29 -1.35
C THR A 498 23.38 -6.29 -0.58
N ARG A 499 23.06 -7.45 -1.18
CA ARG A 499 22.21 -8.46 -0.57
C ARG A 499 22.77 -8.95 0.77
N GLU A 500 24.07 -9.23 0.80
CA GLU A 500 24.80 -9.66 1.99
C GLU A 500 24.82 -8.57 3.07
N ALA A 501 25.13 -7.32 2.70
CA ALA A 501 25.18 -6.19 3.62
C ALA A 501 23.81 -5.94 4.28
N LEU A 502 22.71 -5.96 3.51
CA LEU A 502 21.36 -5.81 4.01
C LEU A 502 20.97 -6.93 4.98
N ALA A 503 21.21 -8.20 4.60
CA ALA A 503 20.87 -9.35 5.43
C ALA A 503 21.68 -9.37 6.74
N ARG A 504 22.98 -9.10 6.68
CA ARG A 504 23.83 -9.01 7.89
C ARG A 504 23.39 -7.88 8.82
N ALA A 505 23.02 -6.73 8.26
CA ALA A 505 22.53 -5.62 9.08
C ALA A 505 21.21 -5.95 9.81
N ILE A 506 20.31 -6.69 9.15
CA ILE A 506 19.06 -7.17 9.75
C ILE A 506 19.35 -8.24 10.82
N ALA A 507 20.24 -9.20 10.53
CA ALA A 507 20.59 -10.26 11.47
C ALA A 507 21.27 -9.75 12.75
N ALA A 508 22.11 -8.71 12.63
CA ALA A 508 22.82 -8.11 13.75
C ALA A 508 21.94 -7.20 14.64
N ALA A 509 20.77 -6.80 14.16
CA ALA A 509 19.88 -5.91 14.89
C ALA A 509 18.98 -6.67 15.89
N PRO A 510 18.58 -6.04 17.01
CA PRO A 510 17.60 -6.63 17.92
C PRO A 510 16.29 -6.96 17.22
N GLN A 511 15.77 -8.17 17.44
CA GLN A 511 14.49 -8.59 16.90
C GLN A 511 13.36 -8.08 17.81
N VAL A 512 12.83 -6.93 17.49
CA VAL A 512 11.77 -6.24 18.25
C VAL A 512 10.58 -5.94 17.35
N ARG A 513 9.42 -5.64 17.94
CA ARG A 513 8.21 -5.25 17.22
C ARG A 513 7.49 -4.10 17.93
N GLY A 514 6.78 -3.31 17.17
CA GLY A 514 5.96 -2.23 17.69
C GLY A 514 4.80 -2.72 18.55
N GLN A 515 4.46 -1.95 19.58
CA GLN A 515 3.35 -2.21 20.49
C GLN A 515 2.18 -1.29 20.20
N HIS A 516 1.69 -1.32 18.96
CA HIS A 516 0.60 -0.46 18.50
C HIS A 516 -0.35 -1.20 17.55
N GLY A 517 -1.56 -0.69 17.38
CA GLY A 517 -2.49 -1.17 16.36
C GLY A 517 -2.07 -0.74 14.96
N ASN A 518 -2.45 -1.52 13.96
CA ASN A 518 -2.30 -1.16 12.55
C ASN A 518 -3.58 -0.47 12.07
N ILE A 519 -3.68 0.84 12.32
CA ILE A 519 -4.86 1.66 11.98
C ILE A 519 -5.01 1.76 10.46
N PRO A 520 -6.21 1.57 9.87
CA PRO A 520 -6.50 1.88 8.48
C PRO A 520 -6.22 3.37 8.19
N LEU A 521 -5.52 3.66 7.11
CA LEU A 521 -5.12 5.04 6.75
C LEU A 521 -5.92 5.57 5.57
#